data_fec88db085c6a1f2c35d3f0b920a0dc9
#
_entry.id   fec88db085c6a1f2c35d3f0b920a0dc9
#
_cell.length_a   1.000
_cell.length_b   1.000
_cell.length_c   1.000
_cell.angle_alpha   90.00
_cell.angle_beta   90.00
_cell.angle_gamma   90.00
#
_symmetry.space_group_name_H-M   'P 1'
#
loop_
_entity.id
_entity.type
_entity.pdbx_description
1 polymer ?
#
loop_
_entity_poly.entity_id
_entity_poly.type
_entity_poly.pdbx_seq_one_letter_code
_entity_poly.pdbx_strand_id
1 'polypeptide(L)'
;MSETSPTSLMKESHPASHRALSENEVRVLIPETPPGAIVSSTSTEVPDGHEAYEQGSALKNVGLFRQAAEHFEKAAQDPAYALKGLAQMGLCLKQSGKQEEAVTAFRRALQIPTASVKEQVQILYLLGRTLESIGRIPEALEAYRWLRREAPQYRDVTMRIESLSTRRLHTTAR
;
A
#
# COMPACT_ATOMS: atom_id res chain seq x y z
N MET A 1 -65.74 -33.60 -24.22
CA MET A 1 -65.85 -34.13 -25.61
C MET A 1 -64.44 -34.47 -25.99
N SER A 2 -64.19 -35.67 -25.81
CA SER A 2 -63.94 -36.77 -26.73
C SER A 2 -62.44 -36.86 -27.05
N GLU A 3 -61.73 -37.83 -26.46
CA GLU A 3 -61.47 -39.17 -26.96
C GLU A 3 -60.57 -39.11 -28.20
N THR A 4 -59.49 -39.83 -28.37
CA THR A 4 -59.21 -41.25 -28.14
C THR A 4 -57.76 -41.57 -28.42
N SER A 5 -57.15 -42.41 -27.63
CA SER A 5 -56.07 -43.31 -28.08
C SER A 5 -56.63 -44.31 -29.13
N PRO A 6 -55.83 -45.12 -29.85
CA PRO A 6 -54.99 -46.19 -29.29
C PRO A 6 -53.78 -46.64 -30.16
N THR A 7 -52.79 -47.27 -29.53
CA THR A 7 -52.51 -48.74 -29.64
C THR A 7 -51.70 -49.25 -30.83
N SER A 8 -50.63 -49.89 -30.60
CA SER A 8 -50.28 -51.32 -30.86
C SER A 8 -49.00 -51.48 -31.68
N LEU A 9 -48.12 -52.19 -31.29
CA LEU A 9 -47.75 -53.56 -30.92
C LEU A 9 -46.61 -54.11 -31.79
N MET A 10 -45.70 -54.76 -31.11
CA MET A 10 -44.95 -55.97 -31.54
C MET A 10 -43.76 -55.76 -32.46
N LYS A 11 -42.64 -56.42 -32.33
CA LYS A 11 -42.22 -57.68 -31.64
C LYS A 11 -40.73 -57.87 -31.93
N GLU A 12 -40.04 -58.40 -30.95
CA GLU A 12 -39.01 -59.46 -31.00
C GLU A 12 -37.88 -59.36 -32.00
N SER A 13 -36.61 -59.46 -31.58
CA SER A 13 -35.94 -60.67 -31.17
C SER A 13 -34.56 -60.48 -30.66
N HIS A 14 -34.20 -61.16 -29.60
CA HIS A 14 -32.86 -61.51 -29.21
C HIS A 14 -32.19 -62.46 -30.20
N PRO A 15 -30.79 -62.65 -30.23
CA PRO A 15 -30.08 -63.08 -29.06
C PRO A 15 -28.59 -62.59 -28.96
N ALA A 16 -28.16 -62.57 -27.76
CA ALA A 16 -26.86 -62.95 -27.20
C ALA A 16 -25.61 -63.05 -28.11
N SER A 17 -24.62 -62.35 -27.73
CA SER A 17 -23.25 -62.88 -27.70
C SER A 17 -22.47 -62.20 -26.61
N HIS A 18 -22.24 -63.01 -25.60
CA HIS A 18 -21.25 -62.77 -24.60
C HIS A 18 -19.88 -62.55 -25.25
N ARG A 19 -19.28 -61.43 -24.99
CA ARG A 19 -17.79 -61.34 -25.00
C ARG A 19 -17.36 -60.53 -23.79
N ALA A 20 -16.94 -61.26 -22.80
CA ALA A 20 -16.14 -60.78 -21.69
C ALA A 20 -14.92 -60.11 -22.30
N LEU A 21 -14.82 -58.83 -22.15
CA LEU A 21 -13.57 -58.08 -22.29
C LEU A 21 -13.06 -57.75 -20.92
N SER A 22 -11.95 -58.36 -20.64
CA SER A 22 -11.10 -58.31 -19.49
C SER A 22 -11.05 -56.96 -18.82
N GLU A 23 -11.20 -57.02 -17.50
CA GLU A 23 -10.69 -56.07 -16.54
C GLU A 23 -9.16 -55.94 -16.72
N ASN A 24 -8.75 -55.08 -17.61
CA ASN A 24 -7.38 -54.51 -17.50
C ASN A 24 -7.27 -53.37 -18.51
N GLU A 25 -6.80 -52.24 -18.02
CA GLU A 25 -6.41 -51.02 -18.70
C GLU A 25 -7.38 -49.84 -18.62
N VAL A 26 -7.72 -49.44 -17.41
CA VAL A 26 -7.78 -48.02 -17.09
C VAL A 26 -6.68 -47.70 -16.10
N ARG A 27 -5.46 -47.76 -16.58
CA ARG A 27 -4.32 -47.15 -15.91
C ARG A 27 -4.45 -45.66 -16.12
N VAL A 28 -5.19 -45.01 -15.22
CA VAL A 28 -5.14 -43.56 -15.07
C VAL A 28 -3.67 -43.22 -14.79
N LEU A 29 -3.02 -42.65 -15.80
CA LEU A 29 -1.76 -41.98 -15.66
C LEU A 29 -1.99 -40.78 -14.72
N ILE A 30 -1.88 -41.02 -13.44
CA ILE A 30 -1.64 -39.96 -12.49
C ILE A 30 -0.18 -39.54 -12.75
N PRO A 31 0.11 -38.29 -13.21
CA PRO A 31 1.48 -37.83 -13.26
C PRO A 31 1.99 -37.81 -11.84
N GLU A 32 2.99 -38.67 -11.57
CA GLU A 32 3.75 -38.61 -10.33
C GLU A 32 4.42 -37.23 -10.27
N THR A 33 3.89 -36.38 -9.43
CA THR A 33 4.53 -35.13 -9.03
C THR A 33 5.80 -35.54 -8.25
N PRO A 34 6.99 -35.13 -8.69
CA PRO A 34 8.20 -35.42 -7.95
C PRO A 34 8.11 -34.77 -6.55
N PRO A 35 8.50 -35.46 -5.47
CA PRO A 35 8.56 -34.87 -4.15
C PRO A 35 9.70 -33.83 -4.14
N GLY A 36 9.37 -32.57 -4.23
CA GLY A 36 10.34 -31.49 -4.23
C GLY A 36 9.99 -30.26 -5.07
N ALA A 37 8.85 -30.27 -5.79
CA ALA A 37 8.33 -29.02 -6.32
C ALA A 37 7.83 -28.18 -5.15
N ILE A 38 8.73 -27.36 -4.62
CA ILE A 38 8.35 -26.17 -3.86
C ILE A 38 7.49 -25.38 -4.85
N VAL A 39 6.19 -25.53 -4.74
CA VAL A 39 5.25 -24.59 -5.34
C VAL A 39 5.56 -23.25 -4.69
N SER A 40 6.46 -22.50 -5.33
CA SER A 40 6.52 -21.06 -5.13
C SER A 40 5.14 -20.58 -5.51
N SER A 41 4.27 -20.53 -4.54
CA SER A 41 3.00 -19.81 -4.62
C SER A 41 3.40 -18.37 -4.90
N THR A 42 3.46 -18.00 -6.16
CA THR A 42 3.34 -16.62 -6.59
C THR A 42 1.87 -16.23 -6.40
N SER A 43 1.40 -16.35 -5.15
CA SER A 43 0.36 -15.48 -4.68
C SER A 43 0.92 -14.09 -4.89
N THR A 44 0.21 -13.27 -5.63
CA THR A 44 0.33 -11.83 -5.56
C THR A 44 -0.18 -11.45 -4.16
N GLU A 45 0.60 -11.84 -3.13
CA GLU A 45 0.35 -11.42 -1.77
C GLU A 45 0.57 -9.92 -1.79
N VAL A 46 -0.53 -9.19 -1.62
CA VAL A 46 -0.45 -7.80 -1.19
C VAL A 46 0.47 -7.84 0.02
N PRO A 47 1.65 -7.19 -0.02
CA PRO A 47 2.59 -7.30 1.07
C PRO A 47 1.86 -6.92 2.35
N ASP A 48 1.95 -7.78 3.37
CA ASP A 48 1.38 -7.49 4.67
C ASP A 48 1.94 -6.14 5.14
N GLY A 49 1.06 -5.15 5.21
CA GLY A 49 1.44 -3.79 5.57
C GLY A 49 2.13 -3.75 6.94
N HIS A 50 1.75 -4.65 7.84
CA HIS A 50 2.38 -4.81 9.14
C HIS A 50 3.83 -5.28 9.01
N GLU A 51 4.06 -6.37 8.28
CA GLU A 51 5.41 -6.93 8.11
C GLU A 51 6.34 -5.92 7.43
N ALA A 52 5.88 -5.30 6.35
CA ALA A 52 6.64 -4.26 5.66
C ALA A 52 6.96 -3.06 6.58
N TYR A 53 6.02 -2.67 7.46
CA TYR A 53 6.23 -1.59 8.41
C TYR A 53 7.28 -1.96 9.46
N GLU A 54 7.24 -3.16 10.02
CA GLU A 54 8.22 -3.64 10.99
C GLU A 54 9.63 -3.76 10.38
N GLN A 55 9.75 -4.28 9.16
CA GLN A 55 11.01 -4.33 8.43
C GLN A 55 11.57 -2.92 8.19
N GLY A 56 10.73 -1.98 7.75
CA GLY A 56 11.11 -0.58 7.61
C GLY A 56 11.59 0.04 8.92
N SER A 57 10.93 -0.28 10.02
CA SER A 57 11.28 0.20 11.36
C SER A 57 12.63 -0.35 11.82
N ALA A 58 12.89 -1.63 11.60
CA ALA A 58 14.18 -2.25 11.90
C ALA A 58 15.32 -1.60 11.11
N LEU A 59 15.14 -1.43 9.80
CA LEU A 59 16.13 -0.78 8.92
C LEU A 59 16.39 0.68 9.32
N LYS A 60 15.35 1.43 9.67
CA LYS A 60 15.47 2.80 10.17
C LYS A 60 16.31 2.85 11.45
N ASN A 61 16.11 1.93 12.38
CA ASN A 61 16.82 1.89 13.66
C ASN A 61 18.33 1.63 13.50
N VAL A 62 18.72 0.91 12.45
CA VAL A 62 20.15 0.70 12.11
C VAL A 62 20.71 1.75 11.15
N GLY A 63 19.93 2.79 10.82
CA GLY A 63 20.37 3.90 9.98
C GLY A 63 20.30 3.66 8.47
N LEU A 64 19.73 2.55 8.02
CA LEU A 64 19.57 2.21 6.61
C LEU A 64 18.33 2.92 6.01
N PHE A 65 18.33 4.28 6.04
CA PHE A 65 17.17 5.10 5.73
C PHE A 65 16.59 4.91 4.33
N ARG A 66 17.44 4.69 3.31
CA ARG A 66 16.94 4.47 1.94
C ARG A 66 16.14 3.19 1.83
N GLN A 67 16.68 2.09 2.34
CA GLN A 67 16.00 0.80 2.35
C GLN A 67 14.74 0.85 3.24
N ALA A 68 14.84 1.48 4.40
CA ALA A 68 13.67 1.69 5.26
C ALA A 68 12.53 2.43 4.53
N ALA A 69 12.85 3.44 3.71
CA ALA A 69 11.84 4.17 2.94
C ALA A 69 11.11 3.28 1.93
N GLU A 70 11.81 2.33 1.28
CA GLU A 70 11.21 1.37 0.35
C GLU A 70 10.24 0.41 1.06
N HIS A 71 10.60 -0.06 2.27
CA HIS A 71 9.70 -0.88 3.07
C HIS A 71 8.49 -0.11 3.60
N PHE A 72 8.67 1.14 4.01
CA PHE A 72 7.55 1.99 4.39
C PHE A 72 6.64 2.35 3.21
N GLU A 73 7.16 2.44 1.99
CA GLU A 73 6.34 2.61 0.79
C GLU A 73 5.48 1.37 0.52
N LYS A 74 6.03 0.16 0.68
CA LYS A 74 5.26 -1.09 0.61
C LYS A 74 4.18 -1.13 1.69
N ALA A 75 4.53 -0.80 2.92
CA ALA A 75 3.56 -0.73 4.02
C ALA A 75 2.43 0.27 3.73
N ALA A 76 2.73 1.38 3.06
CA ALA A 76 1.74 2.40 2.70
C ALA A 76 0.72 1.95 1.64
N GLN A 77 0.89 0.80 1.02
CA GLN A 77 -0.10 0.20 0.11
C GLN A 77 -1.28 -0.42 0.89
N ASP A 78 -1.06 -0.81 2.14
CA ASP A 78 -2.11 -1.24 3.04
C ASP A 78 -2.81 -0.01 3.66
N PRO A 79 -4.14 0.13 3.51
CA PRO A 79 -4.89 1.25 4.08
C PRO A 79 -4.70 1.43 5.59
N ALA A 80 -4.50 0.34 6.34
CA ALA A 80 -4.26 0.37 7.78
C ALA A 80 -2.91 1.00 8.15
N TYR A 81 -1.93 0.91 7.26
CA TYR A 81 -0.58 1.44 7.44
C TYR A 81 -0.27 2.65 6.56
N ALA A 82 -1.19 3.05 5.66
CA ALA A 82 -0.95 4.09 4.66
C ALA A 82 -0.40 5.39 5.27
N LEU A 83 -1.06 5.92 6.29
CA LEU A 83 -0.65 7.17 6.94
C LEU A 83 0.71 7.02 7.64
N LYS A 84 0.85 5.97 8.45
CA LYS A 84 2.08 5.71 9.23
C LYS A 84 3.26 5.42 8.29
N GLY A 85 3.04 4.60 7.27
CA GLY A 85 4.03 4.25 6.26
C GLY A 85 4.54 5.50 5.53
N LEU A 86 3.65 6.33 4.99
CA LEU A 86 4.03 7.56 4.29
C LEU A 86 4.75 8.56 5.21
N ALA A 87 4.32 8.71 6.46
CA ALA A 87 4.99 9.59 7.42
C ALA A 87 6.41 9.11 7.74
N GLN A 88 6.60 7.81 7.98
CA GLN A 88 7.93 7.23 8.25
C GLN A 88 8.82 7.24 7.00
N MET A 89 8.27 6.94 5.82
CA MET A 89 8.95 7.08 4.53
C MET A 89 9.51 8.50 4.36
N GLY A 90 8.67 9.53 4.57
CA GLY A 90 9.10 10.92 4.49
C GLY A 90 10.23 11.26 5.46
N LEU A 91 10.19 10.77 6.69
CA LEU A 91 11.27 10.93 7.66
C LEU A 91 12.56 10.26 7.20
N CYS A 92 12.49 9.04 6.70
CA CYS A 92 13.66 8.29 6.20
C CYS A 92 14.26 8.96 4.96
N LEU A 93 13.44 9.40 4.02
CA LEU A 93 13.88 10.15 2.84
C LEU A 93 14.59 11.46 3.22
N LYS A 94 14.04 12.19 4.19
CA LYS A 94 14.68 13.38 4.72
C LYS A 94 16.07 13.08 5.33
N GLN A 95 16.18 12.01 6.11
CA GLN A 95 17.45 11.59 6.72
C GLN A 95 18.49 11.12 5.68
N SER A 96 18.02 10.54 4.58
CA SER A 96 18.90 10.11 3.47
C SER A 96 19.28 11.25 2.51
N GLY A 97 18.86 12.50 2.79
CA GLY A 97 19.13 13.66 1.95
C GLY A 97 18.14 13.87 0.78
N LYS A 98 17.19 12.97 0.58
CA LYS A 98 16.18 13.03 -0.48
C LYS A 98 14.98 13.90 -0.07
N GLN A 99 15.23 15.17 0.13
CA GLN A 99 14.27 16.07 0.76
C GLN A 99 13.05 16.37 -0.11
N GLU A 100 13.19 16.45 -1.45
CA GLU A 100 12.05 16.64 -2.36
C GLU A 100 11.12 15.42 -2.38
N GLU A 101 11.70 14.22 -2.36
CA GLU A 101 10.92 12.98 -2.24
C GLU A 101 10.20 12.92 -0.88
N ALA A 102 10.84 13.39 0.20
CA ALA A 102 10.21 13.50 1.51
C ALA A 102 9.01 14.46 1.52
N VAL A 103 9.12 15.61 0.84
CA VAL A 103 8.00 16.55 0.65
C VAL A 103 6.82 15.84 -0.04
N THR A 104 7.11 15.07 -1.08
CA THR A 104 6.07 14.31 -1.80
C THR A 104 5.39 13.27 -0.90
N ALA A 105 6.17 12.54 -0.09
CA ALA A 105 5.64 11.55 0.85
C ALA A 105 4.73 12.22 1.92
N PHE A 106 5.14 13.34 2.49
CA PHE A 106 4.32 14.08 3.46
C PHE A 106 3.04 14.64 2.85
N ARG A 107 3.09 15.12 1.61
CA ARG A 107 1.88 15.57 0.90
C ARG A 107 0.89 14.43 0.65
N ARG A 108 1.39 13.26 0.23
CA ARG A 108 0.56 12.05 0.09
C ARG A 108 -0.08 11.66 1.43
N ALA A 109 0.69 11.72 2.52
CA ALA A 109 0.17 11.42 3.86
C ALA A 109 -0.97 12.36 4.29
N LEU A 110 -0.90 13.66 3.94
CA LEU A 110 -1.96 14.63 4.22
C LEU A 110 -3.26 14.40 3.41
N GLN A 111 -3.18 13.61 2.34
CA GLN A 111 -4.35 13.24 1.53
C GLN A 111 -5.11 12.04 2.08
N ILE A 112 -4.58 11.36 3.11
CA ILE A 112 -5.23 10.21 3.73
C ILE A 112 -6.41 10.68 4.58
N PRO A 113 -7.66 10.31 4.21
CA PRO A 113 -8.86 10.87 4.86
C PRO A 113 -9.06 10.38 6.30
N THR A 114 -8.44 9.26 6.66
CA THR A 114 -8.53 8.67 8.01
C THR A 114 -7.55 9.28 9.00
N ALA A 115 -6.70 10.24 8.56
CA ALA A 115 -5.76 10.91 9.45
C ALA A 115 -6.48 11.73 10.52
N SER A 116 -6.13 11.50 11.78
CA SER A 116 -6.59 12.33 12.89
C SER A 116 -5.96 13.74 12.80
N VAL A 117 -6.63 14.72 13.38
CA VAL A 117 -6.10 16.11 13.46
C VAL A 117 -4.69 16.13 14.05
N LYS A 118 -4.42 15.31 15.08
CA LYS A 118 -3.11 15.21 15.72
C LYS A 118 -2.03 14.72 14.73
N GLU A 119 -2.34 13.73 13.92
CA GLU A 119 -1.42 13.20 12.92
C GLU A 119 -1.21 14.21 11.78
N GLN A 120 -2.27 14.86 11.31
CA GLN A 120 -2.17 15.93 10.30
C GLN A 120 -1.28 17.08 10.78
N VAL A 121 -1.44 17.51 12.01
CA VAL A 121 -0.62 18.54 12.66
C VAL A 121 0.85 18.14 12.68
N GLN A 122 1.18 16.89 13.03
CA GLN A 122 2.55 16.38 13.01
C GLN A 122 3.14 16.37 11.60
N ILE A 123 2.38 15.90 10.62
CA ILE A 123 2.84 15.82 9.22
C ILE A 123 3.01 17.23 8.63
N LEU A 124 2.11 18.17 8.90
CA LEU A 124 2.24 19.57 8.47
C LEU A 124 3.51 20.22 9.03
N TYR A 125 3.84 19.93 10.28
CA TYR A 125 5.09 20.43 10.88
C TYR A 125 6.33 19.84 10.19
N LEU A 126 6.34 18.53 9.91
CA LEU A 126 7.44 17.86 9.21
C LEU A 126 7.58 18.36 7.78
N LEU A 127 6.47 18.55 7.08
CA LEU A 127 6.42 19.12 5.73
C LEU A 127 7.00 20.55 5.73
N GLY A 128 6.51 21.42 6.62
CA GLY A 128 6.99 22.78 6.74
C GLY A 128 8.50 22.85 7.01
N ARG A 129 8.99 22.01 7.95
CA ARG A 129 10.43 21.90 8.27
C ARG A 129 11.28 21.42 7.10
N THR A 130 10.74 20.51 6.30
CA THR A 130 11.45 19.98 5.12
C THR A 130 11.49 21.03 4.02
N LEU A 131 10.37 21.70 3.74
CA LEU A 131 10.29 22.79 2.77
C LEU A 131 11.20 23.97 3.15
N GLU A 132 11.27 24.31 4.44
CA GLU A 132 12.19 25.32 4.96
C GLU A 132 13.66 24.94 4.71
N SER A 133 14.03 23.68 4.93
CA SER A 133 15.40 23.20 4.74
C SER A 133 15.88 23.20 3.29
N ILE A 134 14.97 23.11 2.33
CA ILE A 134 15.28 23.19 0.88
C ILE A 134 15.05 24.58 0.29
N GLY A 135 14.72 25.56 1.14
CA GLY A 135 14.55 26.96 0.70
C GLY A 135 13.21 27.27 0.04
N ARG A 136 12.25 26.34 0.04
CA ARG A 136 10.90 26.56 -0.51
C ARG A 136 10.04 27.34 0.49
N ILE A 137 10.49 28.56 0.81
CA ILE A 137 9.93 29.39 1.89
C ILE A 137 8.43 29.69 1.72
N PRO A 138 7.90 30.04 0.52
CA PRO A 138 6.47 30.29 0.36
C PRO A 138 5.61 29.10 0.78
N GLU A 139 5.99 27.90 0.36
CA GLU A 139 5.26 26.67 0.66
C GLU A 139 5.42 26.25 2.13
N ALA A 140 6.61 26.46 2.72
CA ALA A 140 6.80 26.24 4.15
C ALA A 140 5.87 27.14 4.97
N LEU A 141 5.71 28.42 4.59
CA LEU A 141 4.78 29.34 5.23
C LEU A 141 3.32 28.88 5.11
N GLU A 142 2.93 28.35 3.97
CA GLU A 142 1.56 27.79 3.77
C GLU A 142 1.31 26.61 4.71
N ALA A 143 2.25 25.66 4.78
CA ALA A 143 2.17 24.51 5.68
C ALA A 143 2.09 24.95 7.14
N TYR A 144 2.92 25.88 7.57
CA TYR A 144 2.90 26.39 8.94
C TYR A 144 1.66 27.23 9.26
N ARG A 145 1.11 27.99 8.31
CA ARG A 145 -0.15 28.72 8.49
C ARG A 145 -1.33 27.79 8.64
N TRP A 146 -1.35 26.70 7.87
CA TRP A 146 -2.36 25.66 8.04
C TRP A 146 -2.23 25.02 9.41
N LEU A 147 -1.03 24.58 9.78
CA LEU A 147 -0.74 24.03 11.09
C LEU A 147 -1.21 24.96 12.24
N ARG A 148 -0.92 26.25 12.14
CA ARG A 148 -1.31 27.24 13.17
C ARG A 148 -2.83 27.37 13.29
N ARG A 149 -3.59 27.20 12.23
CA ARG A 149 -5.06 27.21 12.29
C ARG A 149 -5.61 26.00 13.05
N GLU A 150 -5.02 24.83 12.83
CA GLU A 150 -5.44 23.57 13.48
C GLU A 150 -4.94 23.47 14.94
N ALA A 151 -3.73 23.95 15.19
CA ALA A 151 -3.05 23.85 16.47
C ALA A 151 -2.16 25.08 16.74
N PRO A 152 -2.72 26.21 17.23
CA PRO A 152 -1.98 27.46 17.40
C PRO A 152 -0.76 27.38 18.31
N GLN A 153 -0.82 26.49 19.32
CA GLN A 153 0.24 26.31 20.33
C GLN A 153 1.21 25.17 19.99
N TYR A 154 1.15 24.63 18.76
CA TYR A 154 1.99 23.51 18.43
C TYR A 154 3.45 23.95 18.23
N ARG A 155 4.33 23.52 19.16
CA ARG A 155 5.77 23.78 19.12
C ARG A 155 6.09 25.28 18.85
N ASP A 156 7.05 25.51 17.97
CA ASP A 156 7.60 26.82 17.59
C ASP A 156 6.97 27.41 16.30
N VAL A 157 5.78 26.94 15.92
CA VAL A 157 5.18 27.29 14.62
C VAL A 157 5.00 28.80 14.41
N THR A 158 4.58 29.52 15.46
CA THR A 158 4.36 30.97 15.39
C THR A 158 5.67 31.70 15.13
N MET A 159 6.72 31.36 15.89
CA MET A 159 8.07 31.95 15.72
C MET A 159 8.64 31.65 14.32
N ARG A 160 8.38 30.45 13.79
CA ARG A 160 8.83 30.09 12.42
C ARG A 160 8.14 30.93 11.37
N ILE A 161 6.82 31.12 11.49
CA ILE A 161 6.07 31.96 10.55
C ILE A 161 6.63 33.39 10.56
N GLU A 162 6.86 33.97 11.71
CA GLU A 162 7.42 35.32 11.85
C GLU A 162 8.82 35.42 11.23
N SER A 163 9.72 34.51 11.60
CA SER A 163 11.10 34.46 11.09
C SER A 163 11.14 34.31 9.56
N LEU A 164 10.33 33.41 9.00
CA LEU A 164 10.30 33.17 7.55
C LEU A 164 9.62 34.31 6.79
N SER A 165 8.63 34.97 7.38
CA SER A 165 7.98 36.12 6.78
C SER A 165 8.93 37.32 6.66
N THR A 166 9.75 37.58 7.68
CA THR A 166 10.77 38.60 7.67
C THR A 166 11.86 38.33 6.62
N ARG A 167 12.30 37.06 6.56
CA ARG A 167 13.34 36.65 5.58
C ARG A 167 12.84 36.83 4.14
N ARG A 168 11.55 36.54 3.86
CA ARG A 168 10.95 36.75 2.54
C ARG A 168 10.96 38.22 2.11
N LEU A 169 10.67 39.14 3.01
CA LEU A 169 10.65 40.58 2.72
C LEU A 169 12.05 41.10 2.32
N HIS A 170 13.09 40.60 2.96
CA HIS A 170 14.47 40.99 2.62
C HIS A 170 14.94 40.42 1.27
N THR A 171 14.42 39.28 0.83
CA THR A 171 14.78 38.67 -0.47
C THR A 171 14.08 39.36 -1.65
N THR A 172 12.90 39.95 -1.43
CA THR A 172 12.10 40.61 -2.49
C THR A 172 12.54 42.07 -2.69
N ALA A 173 13.32 42.63 -1.77
CA ALA A 173 13.77 44.03 -1.81
C ALA A 173 15.17 44.23 -2.47
N ARG A 174 15.71 43.19 -3.11
CA ARG A 174 16.96 43.22 -3.88
C ARG A 174 16.66 42.95 -5.37
#